data_270c39f8bf892bdcacf2f1baec6f4161
#
_entry.id   270c39f8bf892bdcacf2f1baec6f4161
#
_cell.length_a   1.000
_cell.length_b   1.000
_cell.length_c   1.000
_cell.angle_alpha   90.00
_cell.angle_beta   90.00
_cell.angle_gamma   90.00
#
_symmetry.space_group_name_H-M   'P 1'
#
loop_
_entity.id
_entity.type
_entity.pdbx_description
1 polymer ?
#
loop_
_entity_poly.entity_id
_entity_poly.type
_entity_poly.pdbx_seq_one_letter_code
_entity_poly.pdbx_strand_id
1 'polypeptide(L)'
;MANLTIKAPAGSGNKLILQDQAGGTVITTADSGGSMPAVVMTPTGTAPAATAGQMYFDTTQNKIYIHNGTSWGVIDVHSAKATGGNIFQYQLGSTTYQSHTFYANGTFVAHEAITIDILVVAGGGSGSSGHYSGGAGAGGMRTTTSHSLSAGSTAVTVGAGGAAQTTFNQPGNNGSPSSFGSVLSCYGGQGGGYSGTMPSGSNFGSGGGRGGSESVGGSGTSGEGNNGGGGHGYGVGGGGGAGNHGWNGDSYIPGDGGEGLPCAFRTGVGEYYAGGGGGSAYQDDTTDWRAAVHGNGGLGGGGRGTMFKSSSSSVSRNITQHCEPGVPGTGGGAGGAEGHSDADRIGKSGGSGIVVVRYTV
;
A
#
# COMPACT_ATOMS: atom_id res chain seq x y z
N MET A 1 15.73 57.65 -22.68
CA MET A 1 17.05 57.11 -22.91
C MET A 1 17.00 56.23 -24.15
N ALA A 2 17.90 56.45 -25.11
CA ALA A 2 17.97 55.62 -26.31
C ALA A 2 18.52 54.23 -25.97
N ASN A 3 17.89 53.18 -26.44
CA ASN A 3 18.39 51.83 -26.26
C ASN A 3 19.62 51.61 -27.14
N LEU A 4 20.73 51.16 -26.59
CA LEU A 4 21.85 50.67 -27.36
C LEU A 4 21.52 49.28 -27.91
N THR A 5 21.40 49.14 -29.21
CA THR A 5 21.24 47.86 -29.85
C THR A 5 22.54 47.44 -30.51
N ILE A 6 23.17 46.37 -30.03
CA ILE A 6 24.35 45.76 -30.63
C ILE A 6 23.90 44.51 -31.37
N LYS A 7 24.18 44.42 -32.68
CA LYS A 7 23.87 43.26 -33.52
C LYS A 7 25.18 42.59 -33.95
N ALA A 8 25.19 41.26 -33.95
CA ALA A 8 26.24 40.53 -34.63
C ALA A 8 26.17 40.79 -36.14
N PRO A 9 27.29 40.80 -36.87
CA PRO A 9 27.28 40.85 -38.34
C PRO A 9 26.42 39.74 -38.94
N ALA A 10 25.76 40.02 -40.05
CA ALA A 10 24.94 39.01 -40.77
C ALA A 10 25.85 37.91 -41.34
N GLY A 11 25.50 36.66 -41.09
CA GLY A 11 26.21 35.47 -41.55
C GLY A 11 26.04 34.28 -40.61
N SER A 12 25.95 33.08 -41.14
CA SER A 12 25.83 31.88 -40.32
C SER A 12 27.08 31.69 -39.47
N GLY A 13 26.90 31.44 -38.16
CA GLY A 13 27.98 31.24 -37.22
C GLY A 13 28.54 32.52 -36.56
N ASN A 14 28.02 33.70 -36.92
CA ASN A 14 28.40 34.94 -36.24
C ASN A 14 27.76 35.03 -34.85
N LYS A 15 28.57 35.32 -33.84
CA LYS A 15 28.15 35.41 -32.44
C LYS A 15 28.47 36.78 -31.88
N LEU A 16 27.55 37.32 -31.08
CA LEU A 16 27.89 38.44 -30.23
C LEU A 16 28.46 37.82 -28.91
N ILE A 17 29.69 38.18 -28.62
CA ILE A 17 30.36 37.73 -27.37
C ILE A 17 30.57 39.00 -26.52
N LEU A 18 29.97 39.01 -25.34
CA LEU A 18 30.27 39.98 -24.30
C LEU A 18 31.32 39.37 -23.39
N GLN A 19 32.44 40.08 -23.23
CA GLN A 19 33.54 39.64 -22.41
C GLN A 19 33.75 40.60 -21.22
N ASP A 20 34.28 40.10 -20.14
CA ASP A 20 34.72 40.90 -19.02
C ASP A 20 36.06 41.58 -19.37
N GLN A 21 36.57 42.43 -18.46
CA GLN A 21 37.83 43.15 -18.66
C GLN A 21 39.04 42.22 -18.80
N ALA A 22 38.95 40.99 -18.33
CA ALA A 22 40.01 39.98 -18.42
C ALA A 22 39.90 39.12 -19.69
N GLY A 23 38.87 39.34 -20.55
CA GLY A 23 38.62 38.58 -21.76
C GLY A 23 37.77 37.31 -21.56
N GLY A 24 37.26 37.11 -20.36
CA GLY A 24 36.34 35.99 -20.07
C GLY A 24 34.95 36.20 -20.74
N THR A 25 34.41 35.18 -21.34
CA THR A 25 33.10 35.26 -22.00
C THR A 25 31.99 35.34 -20.96
N VAL A 26 31.21 36.42 -20.96
CA VAL A 26 30.07 36.64 -20.09
C VAL A 26 28.79 36.16 -20.77
N ILE A 27 28.55 36.50 -22.02
CA ILE A 27 27.40 36.10 -22.81
C ILE A 27 27.84 35.76 -24.24
N THR A 28 27.37 34.63 -24.74
CA THR A 28 27.50 34.27 -26.16
C THR A 28 26.08 34.10 -26.78
N THR A 29 25.83 34.73 -27.92
CA THR A 29 24.61 34.56 -28.68
C THR A 29 24.78 33.52 -29.79
N ALA A 30 23.73 32.80 -30.12
CA ALA A 30 23.65 31.88 -31.29
C ALA A 30 22.39 32.17 -32.06
N ASP A 31 22.28 31.66 -33.29
CA ASP A 31 21.08 31.84 -34.16
C ASP A 31 19.80 31.26 -33.52
N SER A 32 19.93 30.34 -32.58
CA SER A 32 18.84 29.71 -31.79
C SER A 32 18.59 30.36 -30.44
N GLY A 33 19.23 31.46 -30.13
CA GLY A 33 19.13 32.17 -28.81
C GLY A 33 20.48 32.40 -28.15
N GLY A 34 20.45 33.11 -27.02
CA GLY A 34 21.64 33.35 -26.19
C GLY A 34 21.97 32.17 -25.29
N SER A 35 23.23 31.77 -25.24
CA SER A 35 23.76 30.81 -24.27
C SER A 35 24.72 31.51 -23.31
N MET A 36 24.49 31.37 -22.00
CA MET A 36 25.41 31.73 -20.98
C MET A 36 26.07 30.48 -20.42
N PRO A 37 27.41 30.36 -20.46
CA PRO A 37 28.08 29.14 -19.96
C PRO A 37 27.91 28.95 -18.45
N ALA A 38 27.78 30.04 -17.69
CA ALA A 38 27.41 30.02 -16.28
C ALA A 38 26.92 31.43 -15.87
N VAL A 39 25.95 31.47 -14.96
CA VAL A 39 25.60 32.69 -14.23
C VAL A 39 26.17 32.56 -12.83
N VAL A 40 27.18 33.37 -12.52
CA VAL A 40 27.69 33.48 -11.15
C VAL A 40 26.92 34.61 -10.49
N MET A 41 26.08 34.29 -9.54
CA MET A 41 25.42 35.28 -8.71
C MET A 41 26.32 35.64 -7.54
N THR A 42 26.51 36.91 -7.26
CA THR A 42 27.24 37.35 -6.07
C THR A 42 26.42 36.98 -4.83
N PRO A 43 26.92 36.08 -3.96
CA PRO A 43 26.19 35.69 -2.78
C PRO A 43 26.03 36.86 -1.82
N THR A 44 24.86 37.05 -1.23
CA THR A 44 24.61 38.06 -0.21
C THR A 44 23.69 37.52 0.86
N GLY A 45 23.95 37.86 2.12
CA GLY A 45 23.07 37.51 3.25
C GLY A 45 21.88 38.45 3.42
N THR A 46 21.78 39.49 2.56
CA THR A 46 20.71 40.49 2.60
C THR A 46 20.18 40.69 1.19
N ALA A 47 18.85 40.72 1.03
CA ALA A 47 18.22 40.95 -0.26
C ALA A 47 18.70 42.29 -0.87
N PRO A 48 19.17 42.32 -2.14
CA PRO A 48 19.55 43.56 -2.81
C PRO A 48 18.33 44.46 -3.06
N ALA A 49 18.54 45.68 -3.51
CA ALA A 49 17.48 46.58 -3.91
C ALA A 49 16.63 45.92 -5.03
N ALA A 50 15.34 45.88 -4.81
CA ALA A 50 14.43 45.07 -5.61
C ALA A 50 14.16 45.61 -7.01
N THR A 51 14.47 44.79 -8.05
CA THR A 51 14.11 45.07 -9.45
C THR A 51 13.44 43.78 -10.01
N ALA A 52 12.33 43.94 -10.74
CA ALA A 52 11.66 42.82 -11.36
C ALA A 52 12.61 41.98 -12.24
N GLY A 53 12.62 40.69 -12.06
CA GLY A 53 13.49 39.73 -12.78
C GLY A 53 14.90 39.59 -12.15
N GLN A 54 15.22 40.35 -11.14
CA GLN A 54 16.51 40.24 -10.44
C GLN A 54 16.55 38.93 -9.65
N MET A 55 17.72 38.29 -9.63
CA MET A 55 17.98 37.07 -8.88
C MET A 55 19.17 37.25 -7.97
N TYR A 56 19.14 36.64 -6.78
CA TYR A 56 20.29 36.55 -5.89
C TYR A 56 20.34 35.23 -5.15
N PHE A 57 21.51 34.83 -4.69
CA PHE A 57 21.68 33.67 -3.81
C PHE A 57 21.85 34.18 -2.36
N ASP A 58 20.91 33.78 -1.49
CA ASP A 58 20.97 34.09 -0.06
C ASP A 58 21.85 33.03 0.65
N THR A 59 22.99 33.50 1.16
CA THR A 59 23.95 32.65 1.88
C THR A 59 23.49 32.23 3.27
N THR A 60 22.54 32.96 3.86
CA THR A 60 22.01 32.66 5.20
C THR A 60 20.98 31.53 5.11
N GLN A 61 20.15 31.58 4.08
CA GLN A 61 19.07 30.60 3.86
C GLN A 61 19.45 29.52 2.86
N ASN A 62 20.60 29.67 2.17
CA ASN A 62 21.07 28.77 1.10
C ASN A 62 20.04 28.58 -0.03
N LYS A 63 19.42 29.68 -0.48
CA LYS A 63 18.33 29.67 -1.47
C LYS A 63 18.54 30.72 -2.56
N ILE A 64 18.01 30.43 -3.76
CA ILE A 64 17.95 31.40 -4.85
C ILE A 64 16.62 32.13 -4.77
N TYR A 65 16.64 33.44 -4.85
CA TYR A 65 15.47 34.30 -4.89
C TYR A 65 15.32 34.98 -6.24
N ILE A 66 14.10 35.17 -6.70
CA ILE A 66 13.74 36.01 -7.86
C ILE A 66 12.73 37.06 -7.41
N HIS A 67 12.90 38.30 -7.88
CA HIS A 67 11.96 39.38 -7.63
C HIS A 67 10.91 39.47 -8.74
N ASN A 68 9.64 39.35 -8.39
CA ASN A 68 8.52 39.37 -9.37
C ASN A 68 7.99 40.78 -9.71
N GLY A 69 8.67 41.81 -9.23
CA GLY A 69 8.25 43.22 -9.33
C GLY A 69 7.63 43.76 -8.05
N THR A 70 7.14 42.90 -7.15
CA THR A 70 6.48 43.28 -5.90
C THR A 70 7.17 42.69 -4.67
N SER A 71 7.60 41.44 -4.77
CA SER A 71 8.23 40.69 -3.66
C SER A 71 9.30 39.73 -4.16
N TRP A 72 10.17 39.29 -3.24
CA TRP A 72 11.11 38.20 -3.47
C TRP A 72 10.44 36.86 -3.30
N GLY A 73 10.40 36.05 -4.35
CA GLY A 73 9.95 34.65 -4.33
C GLY A 73 11.16 33.71 -4.34
N VAL A 74 11.09 32.63 -3.60
CA VAL A 74 12.11 31.57 -3.60
C VAL A 74 12.00 30.77 -4.88
N ILE A 75 13.12 30.61 -5.61
CA ILE A 75 13.26 29.51 -6.57
C ILE A 75 13.68 28.31 -5.73
N ASP A 76 12.69 27.51 -5.34
CA ASP A 76 12.95 26.31 -4.58
C ASP A 76 13.46 25.21 -5.53
N VAL A 77 14.78 25.12 -5.63
CA VAL A 77 15.47 23.98 -6.29
C VAL A 77 15.59 22.83 -5.27
N HIS A 78 14.51 22.51 -4.56
CA HIS A 78 14.50 21.30 -3.78
C HIS A 78 14.60 20.13 -4.75
N SER A 79 15.78 19.57 -4.88
CA SER A 79 15.88 18.20 -5.33
C SER A 79 15.03 17.36 -4.36
N ALA A 80 14.04 16.63 -4.86
CA ALA A 80 13.23 15.77 -4.02
C ALA A 80 14.16 14.95 -3.11
N LYS A 81 13.95 14.98 -1.79
CA LYS A 81 14.78 14.21 -0.82
C LYS A 81 14.79 12.71 -1.17
N ALA A 82 13.69 12.24 -1.79
CA ALA A 82 13.60 10.88 -2.28
C ALA A 82 12.68 10.79 -3.51
N THR A 83 12.82 9.68 -4.27
CA THR A 83 11.98 9.33 -5.42
C THR A 83 11.54 7.87 -5.34
N GLY A 84 10.54 7.51 -6.15
CA GLY A 84 9.96 6.16 -6.23
C GLY A 84 8.55 6.09 -5.68
N GLY A 85 7.75 5.14 -6.17
CA GLY A 85 6.35 4.97 -5.79
C GLY A 85 5.46 6.16 -6.18
N ASN A 86 4.20 6.12 -5.70
CA ASN A 86 3.25 7.22 -5.86
C ASN A 86 3.46 8.23 -4.72
N ILE A 87 3.70 9.48 -5.06
CA ILE A 87 4.01 10.54 -4.11
C ILE A 87 2.74 11.29 -3.72
N PHE A 88 2.57 11.50 -2.42
CA PHE A 88 1.50 12.33 -1.88
C PHE A 88 2.05 13.19 -0.73
N GLN A 89 1.66 14.46 -0.69
CA GLN A 89 2.06 15.39 0.35
C GLN A 89 0.85 15.81 1.17
N TYR A 90 1.00 15.84 2.50
CA TYR A 90 -0.06 16.25 3.42
C TYR A 90 0.51 16.92 4.65
N GLN A 91 -0.36 17.62 5.39
CA GLN A 91 0.01 18.35 6.60
C GLN A 91 -0.69 17.76 7.82
N LEU A 92 0.09 17.56 8.90
CA LEU A 92 -0.44 17.22 10.23
C LEU A 92 0.03 18.28 11.23
N GLY A 93 -0.90 19.10 11.71
CA GLY A 93 -0.55 20.27 12.51
C GLY A 93 0.30 21.24 11.69
N SER A 94 1.49 21.60 12.20
CA SER A 94 2.45 22.46 11.53
C SER A 94 3.49 21.68 10.69
N THR A 95 3.42 20.35 10.67
CA THR A 95 4.43 19.50 9.99
C THR A 95 3.89 19.02 8.66
N THR A 96 4.67 19.23 7.59
CA THR A 96 4.39 18.72 6.27
C THR A 96 5.11 17.39 6.07
N TYR A 97 4.37 16.39 5.63
CA TYR A 97 4.88 15.04 5.31
C TYR A 97 4.79 14.80 3.82
N GLN A 98 5.74 14.06 3.30
CA GLN A 98 5.68 13.45 1.97
C GLN A 98 5.69 11.94 2.11
N SER A 99 4.71 11.27 1.52
CA SER A 99 4.60 9.81 1.48
C SER A 99 4.86 9.27 0.09
N HIS A 100 5.50 8.11 0.04
CA HIS A 100 5.76 7.32 -1.17
C HIS A 100 5.05 5.98 -1.00
N THR A 101 4.08 5.71 -1.85
CA THR A 101 3.23 4.51 -1.78
C THR A 101 3.56 3.56 -2.92
N PHE A 102 3.83 2.29 -2.59
CA PHE A 102 4.11 1.23 -3.54
C PHE A 102 2.99 0.19 -3.49
N TYR A 103 2.32 -0.01 -4.61
CA TYR A 103 1.31 -1.07 -4.84
C TYR A 103 1.88 -2.25 -5.65
N ALA A 104 3.11 -2.17 -6.10
CA ALA A 104 3.88 -3.17 -6.81
C ALA A 104 5.35 -3.04 -6.45
N ASN A 105 6.16 -4.03 -6.82
CA ASN A 105 7.61 -3.99 -6.64
C ASN A 105 8.20 -2.73 -7.27
N GLY A 106 9.19 -2.15 -6.61
CA GLY A 106 9.84 -0.92 -7.06
C GLY A 106 11.12 -0.62 -6.30
N THR A 107 11.58 0.61 -6.44
CA THR A 107 12.76 1.10 -5.74
C THR A 107 12.45 2.45 -5.11
N PHE A 108 12.78 2.62 -3.85
CA PHE A 108 12.84 3.89 -3.17
C PHE A 108 14.26 4.40 -3.22
N VAL A 109 14.48 5.62 -3.70
CA VAL A 109 15.81 6.23 -3.79
C VAL A 109 15.85 7.47 -2.89
N ALA A 110 16.63 7.40 -1.82
CA ALA A 110 16.94 8.55 -0.99
C ALA A 110 18.14 9.30 -1.59
N HIS A 111 17.99 10.58 -1.89
CA HIS A 111 19.05 11.41 -2.48
C HIS A 111 19.98 12.00 -1.42
N GLU A 112 19.54 12.02 -0.17
CA GLU A 112 20.28 12.43 1.01
C GLU A 112 19.96 11.52 2.19
N ALA A 113 20.68 11.64 3.30
CA ALA A 113 20.31 10.95 4.54
C ALA A 113 19.00 11.54 5.09
N ILE A 114 18.00 10.69 5.32
CA ILE A 114 16.67 11.10 5.78
C ILE A 114 16.18 10.20 6.92
N THR A 115 15.33 10.74 7.76
CA THR A 115 14.59 9.96 8.77
C THR A 115 13.21 9.65 8.22
N ILE A 116 12.83 8.38 8.21
CA ILE A 116 11.60 7.87 7.60
C ILE A 116 10.75 7.09 8.58
N ASP A 117 9.45 7.11 8.35
CA ASP A 117 8.49 6.15 8.90
C ASP A 117 8.08 5.18 7.79
N ILE A 118 7.95 3.91 8.13
CA ILE A 118 7.68 2.84 7.16
C ILE A 118 6.46 2.04 7.62
N LEU A 119 5.54 1.78 6.69
CA LEU A 119 4.49 0.77 6.80
C LEU A 119 4.78 -0.31 5.77
N VAL A 120 4.81 -1.57 6.20
CA VAL A 120 4.84 -2.75 5.32
C VAL A 120 3.63 -3.61 5.63
N VAL A 121 2.84 -3.91 4.61
CA VAL A 121 1.73 -4.85 4.67
C VAL A 121 1.94 -5.91 3.58
N ALA A 122 1.93 -7.16 3.94
CA ALA A 122 2.07 -8.28 3.01
C ALA A 122 0.75 -8.63 2.31
N GLY A 123 0.77 -9.52 1.33
CA GLY A 123 -0.45 -10.01 0.66
C GLY A 123 -1.27 -10.91 1.56
N GLY A 124 -2.60 -10.78 1.56
CA GLY A 124 -3.53 -11.66 2.27
C GLY A 124 -3.69 -13.02 1.58
N GLY A 125 -4.16 -14.03 2.30
CA GLY A 125 -4.47 -15.35 1.74
C GLY A 125 -5.73 -15.35 0.87
N SER A 126 -5.91 -16.37 0.02
CA SER A 126 -7.16 -16.61 -0.70
C SER A 126 -8.14 -17.44 0.13
N GLY A 127 -9.43 -17.27 -0.12
CA GLY A 127 -10.46 -18.13 0.45
C GLY A 127 -10.28 -19.59 -0.01
N SER A 128 -10.67 -20.54 0.84
CA SER A 128 -10.77 -21.94 0.44
C SER A 128 -11.98 -22.18 -0.47
N SER A 129 -12.03 -23.35 -1.09
CA SER A 129 -13.05 -23.76 -2.04
C SER A 129 -13.70 -25.05 -1.58
N GLY A 130 -15.03 -25.14 -1.61
CA GLY A 130 -15.79 -26.33 -1.25
C GLY A 130 -16.62 -26.19 0.02
N HIS A 131 -16.97 -27.34 0.63
CA HIS A 131 -17.75 -27.36 1.87
C HIS A 131 -16.87 -26.98 3.08
N TYR A 132 -17.44 -26.33 4.08
CA TYR A 132 -16.71 -25.87 5.29
C TYR A 132 -15.50 -24.99 4.98
N SER A 133 -15.72 -23.98 4.19
CA SER A 133 -14.68 -23.10 3.70
C SER A 133 -14.36 -21.95 4.67
N GLY A 134 -13.13 -21.93 5.18
CA GLY A 134 -12.64 -20.91 6.08
C GLY A 134 -12.29 -19.60 5.37
N GLY A 135 -12.44 -18.49 6.10
CA GLY A 135 -11.91 -17.20 5.69
C GLY A 135 -10.38 -17.17 5.73
N ALA A 136 -9.76 -16.46 4.82
CA ALA A 136 -8.30 -16.36 4.77
C ALA A 136 -7.73 -15.37 5.78
N GLY A 137 -6.53 -15.64 6.27
CA GLY A 137 -5.76 -14.71 7.07
C GLY A 137 -5.28 -13.52 6.26
N ALA A 138 -5.21 -12.36 6.90
CA ALA A 138 -4.60 -11.17 6.34
C ALA A 138 -3.08 -11.31 6.21
N GLY A 139 -2.47 -10.55 5.32
CA GLY A 139 -1.04 -10.33 5.31
C GLY A 139 -0.56 -9.71 6.61
N GLY A 140 0.67 -9.98 6.99
CA GLY A 140 1.29 -9.35 8.15
C GLY A 140 1.38 -7.84 7.96
N MET A 141 1.27 -7.09 9.05
CA MET A 141 1.42 -5.64 9.06
C MET A 141 2.46 -5.24 10.11
N ARG A 142 3.43 -4.44 9.71
CA ARG A 142 4.43 -3.85 10.62
C ARG A 142 4.68 -2.40 10.28
N THR A 143 5.00 -1.63 11.29
CA THR A 143 5.44 -0.25 11.17
C THR A 143 6.77 -0.04 11.87
N THR A 144 7.54 0.90 11.36
CA THR A 144 8.73 1.43 12.03
C THR A 144 8.70 2.94 11.89
N THR A 145 9.04 3.65 12.96
CA THR A 145 9.11 5.11 12.98
C THR A 145 10.54 5.58 13.23
N SER A 146 10.84 6.77 12.75
CA SER A 146 12.13 7.44 13.00
C SER A 146 13.35 6.61 12.58
N HIS A 147 13.23 5.83 11.50
CA HIS A 147 14.35 5.06 10.97
C HIS A 147 15.29 5.98 10.16
N SER A 148 16.58 5.98 10.54
CA SER A 148 17.59 6.74 9.79
C SER A 148 18.01 5.96 8.55
N LEU A 149 17.76 6.51 7.38
CA LEU A 149 18.12 5.93 6.08
C LEU A 149 19.22 6.78 5.44
N SER A 150 20.33 6.15 5.07
CA SER A 150 21.39 6.81 4.30
C SER A 150 20.95 7.05 2.85
N ALA A 151 21.59 8.02 2.17
CA ALA A 151 21.41 8.18 0.73
C ALA A 151 21.69 6.86 -0.01
N GLY A 152 20.85 6.53 -1.00
CA GLY A 152 20.98 5.31 -1.78
C GLY A 152 19.63 4.72 -2.19
N SER A 153 19.69 3.58 -2.83
CA SER A 153 18.52 2.85 -3.34
C SER A 153 18.14 1.71 -2.41
N THR A 154 16.86 1.60 -2.10
CA THR A 154 16.27 0.51 -1.33
C THR A 154 15.22 -0.21 -2.17
N ALA A 155 15.36 -1.50 -2.35
CA ALA A 155 14.37 -2.31 -3.05
C ALA A 155 13.08 -2.42 -2.23
N VAL A 156 11.94 -2.28 -2.91
CA VAL A 156 10.61 -2.46 -2.32
C VAL A 156 9.97 -3.68 -2.96
N THR A 157 9.59 -4.65 -2.13
CA THR A 157 8.80 -5.81 -2.57
C THR A 157 7.40 -5.69 -2.02
N VAL A 158 6.39 -5.80 -2.87
CA VAL A 158 4.98 -5.81 -2.50
C VAL A 158 4.41 -7.19 -2.79
N GLY A 159 3.99 -7.88 -1.75
CA GLY A 159 3.46 -9.23 -1.83
C GLY A 159 2.13 -9.29 -2.56
N ALA A 160 2.01 -10.21 -3.49
CA ALA A 160 0.72 -10.53 -4.10
C ALA A 160 -0.20 -11.22 -3.09
N GLY A 161 -1.50 -11.00 -3.19
CA GLY A 161 -2.48 -11.83 -2.50
C GLY A 161 -2.44 -13.27 -3.00
N GLY A 162 -2.84 -14.22 -2.17
CA GLY A 162 -3.03 -15.61 -2.58
C GLY A 162 -3.95 -15.69 -3.80
N ALA A 163 -3.53 -16.45 -4.81
CA ALA A 163 -4.34 -16.65 -6.02
C ALA A 163 -5.66 -17.32 -5.68
N ALA A 164 -6.74 -17.01 -6.42
CA ALA A 164 -8.04 -17.63 -6.27
C ALA A 164 -7.92 -19.17 -6.30
N GLN A 165 -8.62 -19.87 -5.37
CA GLN A 165 -8.65 -21.34 -5.36
C GLN A 165 -9.74 -21.85 -6.28
N THR A 166 -9.34 -22.38 -7.42
CA THR A 166 -10.26 -22.87 -8.46
C THR A 166 -10.56 -24.37 -8.37
N THR A 167 -9.77 -25.10 -7.60
CA THR A 167 -9.98 -26.54 -7.40
C THR A 167 -10.93 -26.76 -6.24
N PHE A 168 -11.98 -27.54 -6.47
CA PHE A 168 -12.98 -27.86 -5.46
C PHE A 168 -12.39 -28.69 -4.30
N ASN A 169 -12.90 -28.46 -3.09
CA ASN A 169 -12.47 -29.14 -1.86
C ASN A 169 -10.97 -28.98 -1.57
N GLN A 170 -10.47 -27.77 -1.75
CA GLN A 170 -9.09 -27.44 -1.45
C GLN A 170 -8.97 -26.22 -0.54
N PRO A 171 -7.95 -26.20 0.34
CA PRO A 171 -7.63 -25.02 1.10
C PRO A 171 -7.19 -23.88 0.17
N GLY A 172 -7.33 -22.66 0.65
CA GLY A 172 -6.89 -21.46 -0.08
C GLY A 172 -5.39 -21.38 -0.26
N ASN A 173 -4.94 -20.47 -1.11
CA ASN A 173 -3.53 -20.21 -1.35
C ASN A 173 -2.99 -19.12 -0.40
N ASN A 174 -1.77 -19.26 0.04
CA ASN A 174 -1.12 -18.27 0.89
C ASN A 174 -0.77 -16.99 0.11
N GLY A 175 -0.81 -15.85 0.79
CA GLY A 175 -0.27 -14.60 0.28
C GLY A 175 1.26 -14.59 0.27
N SER A 176 1.82 -13.63 -0.42
CA SER A 176 3.28 -13.42 -0.53
C SER A 176 3.78 -12.36 0.46
N PRO A 177 5.04 -12.43 0.90
CA PRO A 177 5.63 -11.45 1.80
C PRO A 177 5.85 -10.09 1.11
N SER A 178 5.89 -9.02 1.93
CA SER A 178 6.32 -7.68 1.52
C SER A 178 7.55 -7.25 2.29
N SER A 179 8.37 -6.36 1.70
CA SER A 179 9.54 -5.81 2.38
C SER A 179 9.96 -4.43 1.88
N PHE A 180 10.60 -3.68 2.76
CA PHE A 180 11.39 -2.49 2.45
C PHE A 180 12.87 -2.82 2.69
N GLY A 181 13.55 -3.26 1.66
CA GLY A 181 14.92 -3.77 1.74
C GLY A 181 15.07 -4.84 2.82
N SER A 182 16.13 -4.74 3.60
CA SER A 182 16.37 -5.54 4.81
C SER A 182 15.87 -4.87 6.10
N VAL A 183 15.28 -3.67 6.01
CA VAL A 183 14.87 -2.86 7.16
C VAL A 183 13.62 -3.40 7.82
N LEU A 184 12.61 -3.72 7.02
CA LEU A 184 11.31 -4.19 7.52
C LEU A 184 10.69 -5.17 6.53
N SER A 185 10.17 -6.28 7.04
CA SER A 185 9.46 -7.28 6.23
C SER A 185 8.29 -7.87 7.01
N CYS A 186 7.29 -8.38 6.29
CA CYS A 186 6.15 -9.11 6.84
C CYS A 186 5.87 -10.35 6.01
N TYR A 187 5.33 -11.39 6.67
CA TYR A 187 4.88 -12.62 6.01
C TYR A 187 3.50 -12.46 5.38
N GLY A 188 3.25 -13.16 4.28
CA GLY A 188 1.93 -13.26 3.68
C GLY A 188 0.91 -13.92 4.61
N GLY A 189 -0.38 -13.65 4.38
CA GLY A 189 -1.48 -14.27 5.10
C GLY A 189 -1.66 -15.73 4.70
N GLN A 190 -2.09 -16.57 5.63
CA GLN A 190 -2.45 -17.96 5.35
C GLN A 190 -3.77 -18.04 4.58
N GLY A 191 -3.87 -18.91 3.60
CA GLY A 191 -5.14 -19.23 2.94
C GLY A 191 -6.17 -19.81 3.90
N GLY A 192 -7.45 -19.71 3.57
CA GLY A 192 -8.52 -20.31 4.35
C GLY A 192 -8.42 -21.85 4.36
N GLY A 193 -8.74 -22.47 5.49
CA GLY A 193 -8.78 -23.92 5.64
C GLY A 193 -10.03 -24.53 5.02
N TYR A 194 -9.92 -25.77 4.58
CA TYR A 194 -11.02 -26.57 4.05
C TYR A 194 -11.20 -27.84 4.90
N SER A 195 -12.40 -28.07 5.43
CA SER A 195 -12.77 -29.31 6.14
C SER A 195 -11.67 -29.89 7.06
N GLY A 196 -11.10 -29.05 7.93
CA GLY A 196 -10.02 -29.44 8.81
C GLY A 196 -8.61 -29.39 8.21
N THR A 197 -8.46 -29.24 6.91
CA THR A 197 -7.15 -29.12 6.22
C THR A 197 -6.77 -27.66 6.07
N MET A 198 -5.55 -27.30 6.52
CA MET A 198 -4.98 -25.96 6.36
C MET A 198 -3.96 -25.95 5.23
N PRO A 199 -3.76 -24.80 4.55
CA PRO A 199 -2.64 -24.65 3.62
C PRO A 199 -1.31 -24.91 4.34
N SER A 200 -0.40 -25.61 3.66
CA SER A 200 0.94 -25.87 4.17
C SER A 200 1.77 -24.60 4.22
N GLY A 201 2.72 -24.57 5.13
CA GLY A 201 3.68 -23.48 5.32
C GLY A 201 3.93 -23.18 6.79
N SER A 202 4.84 -22.27 7.03
CA SER A 202 5.18 -21.76 8.35
C SER A 202 5.36 -20.24 8.28
N ASN A 203 5.14 -19.57 9.40
CA ASN A 203 5.28 -18.11 9.48
C ASN A 203 4.33 -17.37 8.55
N PHE A 204 3.10 -17.22 8.99
CA PHE A 204 2.09 -16.42 8.30
C PHE A 204 1.91 -15.10 9.03
N GLY A 205 1.65 -14.02 8.31
CA GLY A 205 1.25 -12.75 8.91
C GLY A 205 0.07 -12.98 9.84
N SER A 206 -1.08 -13.39 9.30
CA SER A 206 -2.24 -13.86 10.07
C SER A 206 -2.66 -15.24 9.61
N GLY A 207 -3.22 -16.02 10.53
CA GLY A 207 -3.69 -17.38 10.29
C GLY A 207 -5.03 -17.42 9.57
N GLY A 208 -5.26 -18.44 8.74
CA GLY A 208 -6.56 -18.71 8.10
C GLY A 208 -7.57 -19.29 9.07
N GLY A 209 -8.86 -19.06 8.84
CA GLY A 209 -9.96 -19.71 9.51
C GLY A 209 -10.04 -21.18 9.10
N ARG A 210 -10.55 -22.03 9.99
CA ARG A 210 -10.63 -23.48 9.78
C ARG A 210 -12.07 -23.97 9.80
N GLY A 211 -12.37 -24.90 8.90
CA GLY A 211 -13.66 -25.60 8.85
C GLY A 211 -13.64 -26.93 9.57
N GLY A 212 -14.83 -27.49 9.81
CA GLY A 212 -15.01 -28.76 10.49
C GLY A 212 -15.06 -28.65 12.01
N SER A 213 -15.03 -29.78 12.70
CA SER A 213 -15.19 -29.86 14.17
C SER A 213 -13.96 -29.40 14.96
N GLU A 214 -12.98 -28.84 14.30
CA GLU A 214 -11.72 -28.43 14.89
C GLU A 214 -11.81 -27.03 15.52
N SER A 215 -11.40 -26.92 16.75
CA SER A 215 -11.55 -25.70 17.56
C SER A 215 -10.45 -24.64 17.33
N VAL A 216 -9.47 -24.88 16.47
CA VAL A 216 -8.31 -23.97 16.30
C VAL A 216 -8.07 -23.67 14.82
N GLY A 217 -8.05 -22.40 14.48
CA GLY A 217 -7.63 -21.91 13.18
C GLY A 217 -6.11 -21.91 13.00
N GLY A 218 -5.65 -21.39 11.87
CA GLY A 218 -4.21 -21.22 11.59
C GLY A 218 -3.57 -20.22 12.53
N SER A 219 -2.26 -20.35 12.73
CA SER A 219 -1.50 -19.45 13.60
C SER A 219 -0.96 -18.26 12.84
N GLY A 220 -1.09 -17.06 13.41
CA GLY A 220 -0.41 -15.85 12.98
C GLY A 220 0.94 -15.67 13.66
N THR A 221 1.78 -14.83 13.08
CA THR A 221 3.07 -14.43 13.64
C THR A 221 2.88 -13.26 14.60
N SER A 222 3.34 -13.43 15.84
CA SER A 222 3.28 -12.36 16.85
C SER A 222 3.97 -11.09 16.35
N GLY A 223 3.32 -9.94 16.51
CA GLY A 223 3.81 -8.63 16.05
C GLY A 223 3.58 -8.35 14.57
N GLU A 224 2.96 -9.28 13.82
CA GLU A 224 2.55 -9.09 12.43
C GLU A 224 1.05 -9.28 12.24
N GLY A 225 0.46 -10.25 12.96
CA GLY A 225 -0.95 -10.57 12.86
C GLY A 225 -1.38 -11.60 13.90
N ASN A 226 -2.60 -12.09 13.79
CA ASN A 226 -3.25 -12.95 14.77
C ASN A 226 -3.73 -14.27 14.17
N ASN A 227 -4.12 -15.19 15.03
CA ASN A 227 -4.64 -16.50 14.65
C ASN A 227 -6.00 -16.36 13.95
N GLY A 228 -6.30 -17.30 13.07
CA GLY A 228 -7.66 -17.50 12.56
C GLY A 228 -8.56 -18.18 13.58
N GLY A 229 -9.87 -18.11 13.36
CA GLY A 229 -10.89 -18.81 14.13
C GLY A 229 -11.02 -20.28 13.75
N GLY A 230 -11.40 -21.11 14.69
CA GLY A 230 -11.78 -22.50 14.46
C GLY A 230 -13.24 -22.65 14.03
N GLY A 231 -13.58 -23.80 13.43
CA GLY A 231 -14.97 -24.16 13.12
C GLY A 231 -15.60 -25.03 14.19
N HIS A 232 -16.91 -24.92 14.35
CA HIS A 232 -17.71 -25.85 15.13
C HIS A 232 -19.02 -26.16 14.41
N GLY A 233 -19.33 -27.43 14.30
CA GLY A 233 -20.51 -27.88 13.55
C GLY A 233 -20.41 -27.47 12.06
N TYR A 234 -21.41 -26.74 11.59
CA TYR A 234 -21.45 -26.21 10.21
C TYR A 234 -20.93 -24.79 10.08
N GLY A 235 -20.66 -24.09 11.20
CA GLY A 235 -20.05 -22.78 11.21
C GLY A 235 -18.52 -22.86 11.05
N VAL A 236 -17.98 -22.11 10.16
CA VAL A 236 -16.53 -22.10 9.83
C VAL A 236 -15.88 -20.83 10.35
N GLY A 237 -14.66 -20.94 10.84
CA GLY A 237 -13.94 -19.80 11.40
C GLY A 237 -13.55 -18.75 10.36
N GLY A 238 -13.48 -17.49 10.79
CA GLY A 238 -12.90 -16.39 10.02
C GLY A 238 -11.38 -16.35 10.12
N GLY A 239 -10.71 -15.73 9.13
CA GLY A 239 -9.27 -15.51 9.14
C GLY A 239 -8.85 -14.44 10.15
N GLY A 240 -7.63 -14.52 10.68
CA GLY A 240 -7.07 -13.50 11.54
C GLY A 240 -6.75 -12.20 10.79
N GLY A 241 -6.83 -11.07 11.48
CA GLY A 241 -6.38 -9.76 11.03
C GLY A 241 -5.13 -9.30 11.79
N ALA A 242 -4.56 -8.18 11.41
CA ALA A 242 -3.42 -7.61 12.13
C ALA A 242 -3.79 -7.12 13.54
N GLY A 243 -5.03 -6.63 13.73
CA GLY A 243 -5.52 -6.12 15.00
C GLY A 243 -6.10 -7.19 15.91
N ASN A 244 -6.93 -8.08 15.37
CA ASN A 244 -7.67 -9.08 16.14
C ASN A 244 -7.56 -10.47 15.49
N HIS A 245 -7.75 -11.50 16.32
CA HIS A 245 -7.93 -12.87 15.82
C HIS A 245 -9.23 -13.00 15.02
N GLY A 246 -9.30 -13.99 14.15
CA GLY A 246 -10.53 -14.39 13.50
C GLY A 246 -11.49 -15.05 14.48
N TRP A 247 -12.80 -14.82 14.34
CA TRP A 247 -13.80 -15.39 15.21
C TRP A 247 -14.07 -16.86 14.87
N ASN A 248 -14.35 -17.64 15.90
CA ASN A 248 -14.77 -19.02 15.70
C ASN A 248 -16.15 -19.08 15.09
N GLY A 249 -16.37 -20.06 14.20
CA GLY A 249 -17.72 -20.45 13.81
C GLY A 249 -18.39 -21.24 14.93
N ASP A 250 -19.70 -21.17 15.03
CA ASP A 250 -20.51 -21.95 15.98
C ASP A 250 -21.74 -22.50 15.31
N SER A 251 -21.97 -23.82 15.44
CA SER A 251 -23.11 -24.56 14.87
C SER A 251 -23.39 -24.22 13.40
N TYR A 252 -24.17 -23.20 13.13
CA TYR A 252 -24.52 -22.71 11.78
C TYR A 252 -24.06 -21.26 11.54
N ILE A 253 -23.41 -20.66 12.50
CA ILE A 253 -22.96 -19.25 12.43
C ILE A 253 -21.48 -19.23 12.06
N PRO A 254 -21.11 -18.70 10.89
CA PRO A 254 -19.70 -18.55 10.53
C PRO A 254 -19.03 -17.43 11.34
N GLY A 255 -17.74 -17.58 11.57
CA GLY A 255 -16.94 -16.58 12.24
C GLY A 255 -16.60 -15.40 11.33
N ASP A 256 -16.61 -14.21 11.89
CA ASP A 256 -16.14 -13.00 11.22
C ASP A 256 -14.60 -13.00 11.11
N GLY A 257 -14.06 -12.31 10.12
CA GLY A 257 -12.65 -12.03 10.00
C GLY A 257 -12.19 -11.07 11.09
N GLY A 258 -10.95 -11.25 11.56
CA GLY A 258 -10.31 -10.35 12.51
C GLY A 258 -10.05 -8.98 11.88
N GLU A 259 -10.23 -7.93 12.67
CA GLU A 259 -9.98 -6.57 12.22
C GLU A 259 -8.48 -6.34 11.96
N GLY A 260 -8.18 -5.46 11.00
CA GLY A 260 -6.85 -4.93 10.77
C GLY A 260 -6.47 -3.81 11.74
N LEU A 261 -5.38 -3.14 11.45
CA LEU A 261 -4.90 -2.00 12.22
C LEU A 261 -4.91 -0.73 11.38
N PRO A 262 -5.20 0.43 12.00
CA PRO A 262 -5.13 1.72 11.31
C PRO A 262 -3.69 2.20 11.19
N CYS A 263 -3.37 2.86 10.07
CA CYS A 263 -2.11 3.58 9.88
C CYS A 263 -2.34 4.86 9.07
N ALA A 264 -1.76 5.97 9.53
CA ALA A 264 -1.93 7.29 8.91
C ALA A 264 -0.75 7.72 8.02
N PHE A 265 0.20 6.81 7.72
CA PHE A 265 1.43 7.21 7.01
C PHE A 265 1.20 7.61 5.56
N ARG A 266 0.14 7.13 4.92
CA ARG A 266 -0.14 7.38 3.52
C ARG A 266 -0.72 8.77 3.27
N THR A 267 -1.74 9.16 4.01
CA THR A 267 -2.54 10.37 3.75
C THR A 267 -2.69 11.31 4.95
N GLY A 268 -2.15 10.93 6.09
CA GLY A 268 -2.38 11.66 7.36
C GLY A 268 -3.66 11.25 8.08
N VAL A 269 -4.52 10.44 7.44
CA VAL A 269 -5.74 9.89 8.04
C VAL A 269 -5.56 8.39 8.28
N GLY A 270 -6.04 7.90 9.41
CA GLY A 270 -5.97 6.47 9.77
C GLY A 270 -6.79 5.62 8.80
N GLU A 271 -6.10 4.85 7.98
CA GLU A 271 -6.68 3.87 7.07
C GLU A 271 -6.39 2.48 7.61
N TYR A 272 -7.39 1.60 7.60
CA TYR A 272 -7.22 0.23 8.09
C TYR A 272 -6.59 -0.67 7.04
N TYR A 273 -5.67 -1.54 7.48
CA TYR A 273 -4.95 -2.52 6.66
C TYR A 273 -4.99 -3.90 7.33
N ALA A 274 -4.81 -4.93 6.53
CA ALA A 274 -4.67 -6.30 6.99
C ALA A 274 -5.87 -6.83 7.81
N GLY A 275 -7.08 -6.69 7.26
CA GLY A 275 -8.29 -7.34 7.79
C GLY A 275 -8.42 -8.78 7.31
N GLY A 276 -8.82 -9.72 8.17
CA GLY A 276 -9.05 -11.12 7.84
C GLY A 276 -10.35 -11.35 7.06
N GLY A 277 -10.44 -12.45 6.31
CA GLY A 277 -11.66 -12.85 5.59
C GLY A 277 -12.68 -13.53 6.49
N GLY A 278 -13.97 -13.38 6.20
CA GLY A 278 -15.07 -14.07 6.90
C GLY A 278 -15.18 -15.55 6.51
N GLY A 279 -15.60 -16.41 7.43
CA GLY A 279 -15.89 -17.81 7.18
C GLY A 279 -17.22 -18.02 6.43
N SER A 280 -17.42 -19.19 5.85
CA SER A 280 -18.70 -19.63 5.31
C SER A 280 -19.47 -20.49 6.31
N ALA A 281 -20.77 -20.72 6.06
CA ALA A 281 -21.54 -21.73 6.77
C ALA A 281 -22.05 -22.77 5.78
N TYR A 282 -21.92 -24.03 6.13
CA TYR A 282 -22.56 -25.13 5.39
C TYR A 282 -23.95 -25.44 5.98
N GLN A 283 -24.98 -25.44 5.16
CA GLN A 283 -26.33 -25.86 5.55
C GLN A 283 -26.71 -27.08 4.74
N ASP A 284 -26.82 -28.23 5.42
CA ASP A 284 -27.22 -29.50 4.81
C ASP A 284 -28.71 -29.78 4.96
N ASP A 285 -29.42 -29.06 5.83
CA ASP A 285 -30.80 -29.42 6.19
C ASP A 285 -31.84 -28.49 5.56
N THR A 286 -32.87 -29.15 4.98
CA THR A 286 -34.02 -28.52 4.35
C THR A 286 -35.03 -27.95 5.37
N THR A 287 -34.82 -28.19 6.66
CA THR A 287 -35.79 -27.86 7.72
C THR A 287 -35.40 -26.69 8.61
N ASP A 288 -34.13 -26.25 8.61
CA ASP A 288 -33.69 -25.15 9.48
C ASP A 288 -33.61 -23.82 8.69
N TRP A 289 -34.68 -23.03 8.79
CA TRP A 289 -34.87 -21.71 8.17
C TRP A 289 -34.12 -20.56 8.91
N ARG A 290 -33.03 -20.87 9.61
CA ARG A 290 -32.22 -19.84 10.26
C ARG A 290 -31.71 -18.84 9.22
N ALA A 291 -31.71 -17.57 9.59
CA ALA A 291 -31.38 -16.46 8.71
C ALA A 291 -30.07 -16.73 7.97
N ALA A 292 -30.08 -16.42 6.67
CA ALA A 292 -28.87 -16.45 5.86
C ALA A 292 -27.76 -15.66 6.57
N VAL A 293 -26.70 -16.34 6.97
CA VAL A 293 -25.57 -15.75 7.69
C VAL A 293 -24.27 -16.03 6.94
N HIS A 294 -23.40 -15.07 6.96
CA HIS A 294 -22.03 -15.15 6.45
C HIS A 294 -21.11 -14.53 7.47
N GLY A 295 -19.86 -14.95 7.51
CA GLY A 295 -18.83 -14.22 8.24
C GLY A 295 -18.50 -12.92 7.50
N ASN A 296 -18.51 -11.82 8.21
CA ASN A 296 -18.08 -10.55 7.67
C ASN A 296 -16.57 -10.54 7.52
N GLY A 297 -16.05 -9.78 6.52
CA GLY A 297 -14.64 -9.47 6.45
C GLY A 297 -14.26 -8.43 7.51
N GLY A 298 -13.06 -8.55 8.09
CA GLY A 298 -12.52 -7.58 9.03
C GLY A 298 -12.21 -6.25 8.37
N LEU A 299 -12.29 -5.16 9.15
CA LEU A 299 -11.84 -3.83 8.72
C LEU A 299 -10.40 -3.89 8.22
N GLY A 300 -10.09 -3.21 7.12
CA GLY A 300 -8.78 -3.28 6.49
C GLY A 300 -8.73 -4.22 5.29
N GLY A 301 -9.88 -4.40 4.62
CA GLY A 301 -9.96 -5.04 3.31
C GLY A 301 -10.25 -6.53 3.34
N GLY A 302 -10.71 -7.08 4.45
CA GLY A 302 -11.19 -8.47 4.52
C GLY A 302 -12.44 -8.70 3.66
N GLY A 303 -12.48 -9.79 2.89
CA GLY A 303 -13.63 -10.22 2.09
C GLY A 303 -14.65 -10.97 2.92
N ARG A 304 -15.94 -10.82 2.63
CA ARG A 304 -17.01 -11.61 3.27
C ARG A 304 -17.02 -13.06 2.78
N GLY A 305 -17.44 -13.99 3.64
CA GLY A 305 -17.73 -15.36 3.26
C GLY A 305 -19.01 -15.49 2.42
N THR A 306 -19.22 -16.68 1.84
CA THR A 306 -20.44 -16.97 1.08
C THR A 306 -21.66 -17.03 1.99
N MET A 307 -22.75 -16.40 1.55
CA MET A 307 -24.05 -16.47 2.21
C MET A 307 -24.95 -17.51 1.54
N PHE A 308 -25.35 -18.50 2.31
CA PHE A 308 -26.40 -19.44 1.92
C PHE A 308 -27.76 -19.03 2.43
N LYS A 309 -28.79 -19.23 1.61
CA LYS A 309 -30.18 -19.23 2.03
C LYS A 309 -30.79 -20.60 1.68
N SER A 310 -31.15 -21.37 2.70
CA SER A 310 -31.96 -22.60 2.48
C SER A 310 -33.34 -22.19 2.02
N SER A 311 -33.84 -22.76 0.90
CA SER A 311 -35.24 -22.71 0.54
C SER A 311 -35.91 -24.01 0.98
N SER A 312 -37.08 -23.90 1.58
CA SER A 312 -37.87 -25.01 2.13
C SER A 312 -38.39 -26.06 1.11
N SER A 313 -37.87 -26.04 -0.09
CA SER A 313 -38.24 -27.02 -1.13
C SER A 313 -36.99 -27.56 -1.83
N SER A 314 -36.96 -28.84 -1.94
CA SER A 314 -35.92 -29.79 -2.30
C SER A 314 -35.07 -29.52 -3.56
N VAL A 315 -35.03 -28.35 -4.16
CA VAL A 315 -34.43 -28.20 -5.49
C VAL A 315 -33.58 -26.92 -5.71
N SER A 316 -33.55 -25.98 -4.81
CA SER A 316 -32.73 -24.75 -5.07
C SER A 316 -32.10 -24.21 -3.78
N ARG A 317 -30.87 -24.62 -3.56
CA ARG A 317 -29.96 -23.91 -2.63
C ARG A 317 -29.48 -22.64 -3.33
N ASN A 318 -30.15 -21.53 -3.06
CA ASN A 318 -29.79 -20.26 -3.67
C ASN A 318 -28.66 -19.61 -2.86
N ILE A 319 -27.50 -19.49 -3.46
CA ILE A 319 -26.49 -18.56 -2.99
C ILE A 319 -27.04 -17.14 -3.18
N THR A 320 -27.30 -16.48 -2.08
CA THR A 320 -27.76 -15.08 -2.11
C THR A 320 -26.62 -14.11 -2.23
N GLN A 321 -25.40 -14.53 -1.89
CA GLN A 321 -24.20 -13.70 -1.98
C GLN A 321 -22.95 -14.57 -2.06
N HIS A 322 -22.13 -14.34 -3.08
CA HIS A 322 -20.83 -14.99 -3.24
C HIS A 322 -19.81 -14.44 -2.26
N CYS A 323 -18.80 -15.25 -1.94
CA CYS A 323 -17.64 -14.75 -1.19
C CYS A 323 -16.93 -13.62 -1.93
N GLU A 324 -16.31 -12.75 -1.16
CA GLU A 324 -15.59 -11.59 -1.67
C GLU A 324 -14.09 -11.79 -1.63
N PRO A 325 -13.37 -11.20 -2.60
CA PRO A 325 -11.90 -11.14 -2.54
C PRO A 325 -11.44 -10.22 -1.43
N GLY A 326 -10.20 -10.38 -1.00
CA GLY A 326 -9.52 -9.35 -0.24
C GLY A 326 -9.27 -8.09 -1.09
N VAL A 327 -9.38 -6.92 -0.48
CA VAL A 327 -9.21 -5.64 -1.18
C VAL A 327 -7.74 -5.44 -1.55
N PRO A 328 -7.41 -5.19 -2.82
CA PRO A 328 -6.03 -4.94 -3.24
C PRO A 328 -5.42 -3.70 -2.55
N GLY A 329 -4.12 -3.76 -2.24
CA GLY A 329 -3.41 -2.67 -1.58
C GLY A 329 -3.70 -2.53 -0.09
N THR A 330 -4.36 -3.52 0.52
CA THR A 330 -4.64 -3.54 1.95
C THR A 330 -4.06 -4.75 2.67
N GLY A 331 -3.68 -5.80 1.94
CA GLY A 331 -3.29 -7.07 2.53
C GLY A 331 -4.46 -7.88 3.09
N GLY A 332 -5.69 -7.56 2.73
CA GLY A 332 -6.89 -8.23 3.27
C GLY A 332 -6.99 -9.70 2.84
N GLY A 333 -7.43 -10.59 3.75
CA GLY A 333 -7.76 -11.97 3.45
C GLY A 333 -9.11 -12.10 2.72
N ALA A 334 -9.27 -13.09 1.83
CA ALA A 334 -10.53 -13.34 1.15
C ALA A 334 -11.51 -14.16 2.00
N GLY A 335 -12.81 -14.02 1.75
CA GLY A 335 -13.84 -14.83 2.38
C GLY A 335 -13.85 -16.27 1.89
N GLY A 336 -14.33 -17.19 2.74
CA GLY A 336 -14.52 -18.60 2.40
C GLY A 336 -15.64 -18.81 1.36
N ALA A 337 -15.39 -19.66 0.38
CA ALA A 337 -16.36 -19.98 -0.67
C ALA A 337 -17.11 -21.28 -0.35
N GLU A 338 -18.42 -21.21 -0.38
CA GLU A 338 -19.30 -22.35 -0.17
C GLU A 338 -20.27 -22.46 -1.34
N GLY A 339 -20.59 -23.63 -1.83
CA GLY A 339 -21.53 -23.77 -2.93
C GLY A 339 -21.76 -25.20 -3.37
N HIS A 340 -22.81 -25.42 -4.20
CA HIS A 340 -23.17 -26.69 -4.81
C HIS A 340 -22.83 -26.75 -6.30
N SER A 341 -22.63 -25.66 -6.98
CA SER A 341 -22.21 -25.61 -8.37
C SER A 341 -20.74 -25.23 -8.49
N ASP A 342 -20.05 -25.69 -9.51
CA ASP A 342 -18.64 -25.45 -9.73
C ASP A 342 -18.29 -23.94 -9.88
N ALA A 343 -19.23 -23.14 -10.39
CA ALA A 343 -19.08 -21.71 -10.53
C ALA A 343 -19.14 -20.94 -9.17
N ASP A 344 -19.87 -21.50 -8.21
CA ASP A 344 -20.16 -20.87 -6.91
C ASP A 344 -19.12 -21.21 -5.84
N ARG A 345 -18.27 -22.21 -6.10
CA ARG A 345 -17.35 -22.83 -5.15
C ARG A 345 -15.93 -22.33 -5.25
N ILE A 346 -15.67 -21.34 -6.08
CA ILE A 346 -14.33 -20.81 -6.33
C ILE A 346 -13.96 -19.84 -5.20
N GLY A 347 -12.91 -20.19 -4.46
CA GLY A 347 -12.31 -19.29 -3.48
C GLY A 347 -11.73 -18.04 -4.18
N LYS A 348 -12.03 -16.86 -3.65
CA LYS A 348 -11.54 -15.58 -4.21
C LYS A 348 -10.12 -15.30 -3.78
N SER A 349 -9.42 -14.48 -4.57
CA SER A 349 -8.04 -14.06 -4.28
C SER A 349 -7.96 -13.20 -3.04
N GLY A 350 -6.84 -13.30 -2.32
CA GLY A 350 -6.46 -12.32 -1.31
C GLY A 350 -6.12 -10.97 -1.91
N GLY A 351 -6.14 -9.93 -1.10
CA GLY A 351 -5.70 -8.58 -1.46
C GLY A 351 -4.16 -8.50 -1.51
N SER A 352 -3.61 -7.80 -2.48
CA SER A 352 -2.17 -7.50 -2.49
C SER A 352 -1.78 -6.63 -1.29
N GLY A 353 -0.52 -6.70 -0.89
CA GLY A 353 0.06 -5.83 0.12
C GLY A 353 0.29 -4.40 -0.36
N ILE A 354 0.93 -3.63 0.49
CA ILE A 354 1.32 -2.23 0.25
C ILE A 354 2.59 -1.91 1.06
N VAL A 355 3.42 -1.03 0.53
CA VAL A 355 4.52 -0.43 1.29
C VAL A 355 4.39 1.08 1.22
N VAL A 356 4.44 1.75 2.36
CA VAL A 356 4.41 3.21 2.46
C VAL A 356 5.64 3.68 3.21
N VAL A 357 6.33 4.66 2.64
CA VAL A 357 7.45 5.36 3.28
C VAL A 357 7.09 6.83 3.38
N ARG A 358 7.19 7.44 4.55
CA ARG A 358 6.97 8.88 4.69
C ARG A 358 8.13 9.56 5.44
N TYR A 359 8.30 10.83 5.17
CA TYR A 359 9.26 11.69 5.86
C TYR A 359 8.76 13.15 5.90
N THR A 360 9.39 13.98 6.72
CA THR A 360 9.11 15.41 6.80
C THR A 360 9.85 16.18 5.71
N VAL A 361 9.17 17.14 5.06
CA VAL A 361 9.72 18.02 4.02
C VAL A 361 9.98 19.42 4.54
#